data_26f1d883f9b871a8c28e8b0b923ba087
#
_entry.id   26f1d883f9b871a8c28e8b0b923ba087
#
_cell.length_a   1.000
_cell.length_b   1.000
_cell.length_c   1.000
_cell.angle_alpha   90.00
_cell.angle_beta   90.00
_cell.angle_gamma   90.00
#
_symmetry.space_group_name_H-M   'P 1'
#
loop_
_entity.id
_entity.type
_entity.pdbx_description
1 polymer ?
#
loop_
_entity_poly.entity_id
_entity_poly.type
_entity_poly.pdbx_seq_one_letter_code
_entity_poly.pdbx_strand_id
1 'polypeptide(L)'
;IELIICCTVTPDMVFPATANVIAHKCGIKHGFGFDINAGCSGFLYGLTTAAKYVEAGFVKRAIVVGAEKMSAITNYEDRATCPIFGDGAAAVLLEATEEPYGLMDEVLYSDGEGVKHLHQVAGGSVKPASHETVDAREHFIYQEGQAVFKWAVVKMAEATEEIMRRNNLTSNDIAFLLPHQANLRIIKATGSRLELDPEKVLINIEKYGNTTSATIPMLM
;
A
#
# COMPACT_ATOMS: atom_id res chain seq x y z
N ILE A 1 -10.75 5.90 -19.49
CA ILE A 1 -10.16 4.96 -18.52
C ILE A 1 -10.61 3.57 -18.88
N GLU A 2 -9.67 2.64 -19.00
CA GLU A 2 -9.91 1.26 -19.45
C GLU A 2 -9.63 0.24 -18.34
N LEU A 3 -8.79 0.60 -17.36
CA LEU A 3 -8.46 -0.23 -16.20
C LEU A 3 -8.55 0.58 -14.91
N ILE A 4 -9.12 -0.02 -13.87
CA ILE A 4 -9.06 0.48 -12.49
C ILE A 4 -8.54 -0.64 -11.60
N ILE A 5 -7.49 -0.37 -10.86
CA ILE A 5 -6.97 -1.25 -9.80
C ILE A 5 -7.16 -0.55 -8.46
N CYS A 6 -7.91 -1.16 -7.55
CA CYS A 6 -8.04 -0.69 -6.18
C CYS A 6 -7.19 -1.55 -5.25
N CYS A 7 -6.24 -0.92 -4.58
CA CYS A 7 -5.35 -1.57 -3.62
C CYS A 7 -5.94 -1.35 -2.23
N THR A 8 -6.42 -2.42 -1.60
CA THR A 8 -7.12 -2.31 -0.32
C THR A 8 -7.11 -3.63 0.45
N VAL A 9 -7.00 -3.54 1.79
CA VAL A 9 -7.27 -4.63 2.74
C VAL A 9 -8.64 -4.47 3.40
N THR A 10 -9.31 -3.34 3.15
CA THR A 10 -10.62 -2.98 3.70
C THR A 10 -11.62 -2.65 2.59
N PRO A 11 -11.89 -3.62 1.68
CA PRO A 11 -12.82 -3.38 0.57
C PRO A 11 -14.22 -3.05 1.09
N ASP A 12 -15.01 -2.33 0.29
CA ASP A 12 -16.41 -2.03 0.61
C ASP A 12 -17.23 -3.31 0.89
N MET A 13 -16.94 -4.37 0.16
CA MET A 13 -17.61 -5.68 0.22
C MET A 13 -16.61 -6.78 -0.18
N VAL A 14 -16.86 -8.02 0.22
CA VAL A 14 -16.07 -9.18 -0.24
C VAL A 14 -16.14 -9.31 -1.76
N PHE A 15 -17.31 -9.04 -2.35
CA PHE A 15 -17.56 -8.86 -3.78
C PHE A 15 -18.83 -7.99 -3.96
N PRO A 16 -19.00 -7.25 -5.07
CA PRO A 16 -18.00 -7.06 -6.13
C PRO A 16 -16.78 -6.31 -5.66
N ALA A 17 -15.71 -6.31 -6.50
CA ALA A 17 -14.50 -5.54 -6.24
C ALA A 17 -14.82 -4.05 -6.06
N THR A 18 -14.11 -3.39 -5.13
CA THR A 18 -14.22 -1.94 -4.89
C THR A 18 -13.88 -1.13 -6.14
N ALA A 19 -12.94 -1.61 -6.96
CA ALA A 19 -12.62 -1.03 -8.27
C ALA A 19 -13.86 -0.88 -9.17
N ASN A 20 -14.78 -1.86 -9.16
CA ASN A 20 -16.01 -1.79 -9.95
C ASN A 20 -17.03 -0.79 -9.38
N VAL A 21 -17.06 -0.65 -8.06
CA VAL A 21 -17.88 0.37 -7.38
C VAL A 21 -17.36 1.77 -7.75
N ILE A 22 -16.04 1.96 -7.74
CA ILE A 22 -15.38 3.21 -8.17
C ILE A 22 -15.73 3.49 -9.63
N ALA A 23 -15.57 2.51 -10.53
CA ALA A 23 -15.90 2.65 -11.95
C ALA A 23 -17.32 3.15 -12.17
N HIS A 24 -18.28 2.54 -11.47
CA HIS A 24 -19.70 2.94 -11.54
C HIS A 24 -19.90 4.39 -11.08
N LYS A 25 -19.34 4.75 -9.91
CA LYS A 25 -19.46 6.11 -9.35
C LYS A 25 -18.81 7.18 -10.23
N CYS A 26 -17.71 6.83 -10.93
CA CYS A 26 -17.01 7.72 -11.86
C CYS A 26 -17.62 7.73 -13.28
N GLY A 27 -18.69 6.98 -13.53
CA GLY A 27 -19.34 6.92 -14.84
C GLY A 27 -18.52 6.21 -15.93
N ILE A 28 -17.56 5.36 -15.55
CA ILE A 28 -16.70 4.61 -16.48
C ILE A 28 -17.49 3.38 -16.97
N LYS A 29 -17.85 3.37 -18.27
CA LYS A 29 -18.75 2.37 -18.86
C LYS A 29 -18.03 1.24 -19.61
N HIS A 30 -16.81 1.45 -20.06
CA HIS A 30 -16.08 0.58 -20.97
C HIS A 30 -14.68 0.20 -20.43
N GLY A 31 -14.58 0.03 -19.14
CA GLY A 31 -13.37 -0.42 -18.46
C GLY A 31 -13.62 -1.72 -17.70
N PHE A 32 -12.56 -2.32 -17.24
CA PHE A 32 -12.59 -3.40 -16.27
C PHE A 32 -11.81 -3.02 -15.01
N GLY A 33 -12.07 -3.70 -13.92
CA GLY A 33 -11.38 -3.41 -12.66
C GLY A 33 -11.36 -4.60 -11.74
N PHE A 34 -10.39 -4.58 -10.84
CA PHE A 34 -10.21 -5.58 -9.79
C PHE A 34 -9.48 -4.97 -8.60
N ASP A 35 -9.62 -5.63 -7.43
CA ASP A 35 -8.92 -5.24 -6.24
C ASP A 35 -7.63 -6.06 -6.05
N ILE A 36 -6.60 -5.44 -5.47
CA ILE A 36 -5.37 -6.10 -5.03
C ILE A 36 -5.28 -5.99 -3.52
N ASN A 37 -5.17 -7.14 -2.86
CA ASN A 37 -4.85 -7.23 -1.44
C ASN A 37 -3.38 -7.67 -1.28
N ALA A 38 -2.50 -6.70 -1.07
CA ALA A 38 -1.08 -6.93 -0.78
C ALA A 38 -0.62 -6.06 0.42
N GLY A 39 -1.54 -5.79 1.36
CA GLY A 39 -1.25 -5.01 2.55
C GLY A 39 -0.69 -3.62 2.23
N CYS A 40 0.29 -3.20 3.01
CA CYS A 40 0.94 -1.90 2.86
C CYS A 40 1.70 -1.73 1.52
N SER A 41 2.06 -2.82 0.85
CA SER A 41 2.69 -2.80 -0.47
C SER A 41 1.67 -2.76 -1.62
N GLY A 42 0.38 -2.80 -1.31
CA GLY A 42 -0.70 -2.91 -2.29
C GLY A 42 -0.61 -1.88 -3.41
N PHE A 43 -0.36 -0.61 -3.08
CA PHE A 43 -0.23 0.43 -4.09
C PHE A 43 0.91 0.17 -5.09
N LEU A 44 2.08 -0.26 -4.61
CA LEU A 44 3.22 -0.58 -5.49
C LEU A 44 2.91 -1.77 -6.40
N TYR A 45 2.25 -2.81 -5.86
CA TYR A 45 1.78 -3.94 -6.66
C TYR A 45 0.75 -3.51 -7.71
N GLY A 46 -0.19 -2.65 -7.33
CA GLY A 46 -1.18 -2.09 -8.26
C GLY A 46 -0.55 -1.22 -9.34
N LEU A 47 0.42 -0.35 -8.96
CA LEU A 47 1.15 0.52 -9.87
C LEU A 47 1.91 -0.30 -10.91
N THR A 48 2.71 -1.28 -10.46
CA THR A 48 3.44 -2.19 -11.34
C THR A 48 2.49 -2.96 -12.26
N THR A 49 1.40 -3.51 -11.72
CA THR A 49 0.42 -4.26 -12.51
C THR A 49 -0.19 -3.38 -13.61
N ALA A 50 -0.65 -2.19 -13.26
CA ALA A 50 -1.23 -1.25 -14.22
C ALA A 50 -0.21 -0.83 -15.29
N ALA A 51 1.04 -0.57 -14.89
CA ALA A 51 2.12 -0.23 -15.83
C ALA A 51 2.33 -1.33 -16.87
N LYS A 52 2.34 -2.62 -16.44
CA LYS A 52 2.51 -3.73 -17.38
C LYS A 52 1.33 -3.86 -18.36
N TYR A 53 0.09 -3.53 -17.97
CA TYR A 53 -1.04 -3.46 -18.88
C TYR A 53 -0.89 -2.33 -19.92
N VAL A 54 -0.39 -1.17 -19.48
CA VAL A 54 -0.15 -0.02 -20.35
C VAL A 54 1.03 -0.28 -21.30
N GLU A 55 2.17 -0.76 -20.80
CA GLU A 55 3.37 -1.11 -21.55
C GLU A 55 3.09 -2.18 -22.63
N ALA A 56 2.26 -3.17 -22.29
CA ALA A 56 1.83 -4.20 -23.24
C ALA A 56 0.84 -3.69 -24.31
N GLY A 57 0.41 -2.44 -24.22
CA GLY A 57 -0.58 -1.85 -25.12
C GLY A 57 -2.01 -2.39 -24.97
N PHE A 58 -2.28 -3.14 -23.89
CA PHE A 58 -3.60 -3.72 -23.64
C PHE A 58 -4.62 -2.67 -23.22
N VAL A 59 -4.18 -1.66 -22.45
CA VAL A 59 -4.96 -0.48 -22.09
C VAL A 59 -4.12 0.79 -22.37
N LYS A 60 -4.79 1.89 -22.68
CA LYS A 60 -4.12 3.20 -22.85
C LYS A 60 -4.03 3.98 -21.56
N ARG A 61 -5.03 3.85 -20.71
CA ARG A 61 -5.16 4.59 -19.46
C ARG A 61 -5.65 3.70 -18.33
N ALA A 62 -4.91 3.70 -17.24
CA ALA A 62 -5.25 2.98 -16.02
C ALA A 62 -5.29 3.93 -14.82
N ILE A 63 -6.22 3.71 -13.90
CA ILE A 63 -6.23 4.35 -12.59
C ILE A 63 -5.81 3.32 -11.54
N VAL A 64 -4.86 3.69 -10.70
CA VAL A 64 -4.48 2.92 -9.51
C VAL A 64 -4.89 3.71 -8.27
N VAL A 65 -5.69 3.08 -7.44
CA VAL A 65 -6.24 3.65 -6.21
C VAL A 65 -5.66 2.92 -5.02
N GLY A 66 -5.13 3.65 -4.04
CA GLY A 66 -4.94 3.14 -2.68
C GLY A 66 -6.09 3.66 -1.83
N ALA A 67 -6.91 2.80 -1.26
CA ALA A 67 -8.08 3.22 -0.47
C ALA A 67 -8.30 2.30 0.72
N GLU A 68 -8.32 2.89 1.92
CA GLU A 68 -8.41 2.12 3.16
C GLU A 68 -9.34 2.78 4.17
N LYS A 69 -10.15 1.95 4.81
CA LYS A 69 -10.92 2.29 5.99
C LYS A 69 -10.45 1.46 7.18
N MET A 70 -9.24 1.75 7.65
CA MET A 70 -8.61 1.00 8.75
C MET A 70 -9.40 1.12 10.06
N SER A 71 -10.16 2.21 10.24
CA SER A 71 -11.06 2.37 11.37
C SER A 71 -12.10 1.26 11.50
N ALA A 72 -12.46 0.59 10.39
CA ALA A 72 -13.41 -0.52 10.39
C ALA A 72 -12.85 -1.81 11.01
N ILE A 73 -11.54 -1.99 11.02
CA ILE A 73 -10.86 -3.19 11.53
C ILE A 73 -9.90 -2.89 12.69
N THR A 74 -9.91 -1.68 13.22
CA THR A 74 -9.09 -1.26 14.37
C THR A 74 -9.84 -1.51 15.66
N ASN A 75 -9.23 -2.24 16.60
CA ASN A 75 -9.76 -2.39 17.95
C ASN A 75 -9.37 -1.16 18.79
N TYR A 76 -10.31 -0.28 19.06
CA TYR A 76 -10.07 0.95 19.84
C TYR A 76 -9.82 0.70 21.36
N GLU A 77 -10.00 -0.53 21.83
CA GLU A 77 -9.59 -0.93 23.18
C GLU A 77 -8.15 -1.45 23.23
N ASP A 78 -7.57 -1.81 22.08
CA ASP A 78 -6.17 -2.22 22.01
C ASP A 78 -5.25 -1.00 21.81
N ARG A 79 -4.62 -0.58 22.90
CA ARG A 79 -3.70 0.58 22.92
C ARG A 79 -2.41 0.37 22.13
N ALA A 80 -2.11 -0.86 21.71
CA ALA A 80 -0.93 -1.16 20.90
C ALA A 80 -1.16 -0.83 19.42
N THR A 81 -2.39 -0.95 18.93
CA THR A 81 -2.74 -0.78 17.51
C THR A 81 -3.62 0.43 17.22
N CYS A 82 -4.53 0.82 18.15
CA CYS A 82 -5.49 1.89 17.87
C CYS A 82 -4.88 3.26 17.51
N PRO A 83 -3.70 3.68 18.02
CA PRO A 83 -3.11 4.98 17.64
C PRO A 83 -2.32 4.94 16.33
N ILE A 84 -2.20 3.76 15.68
CA ILE A 84 -1.33 3.59 14.53
C ILE A 84 -2.06 3.89 13.23
N PHE A 85 -3.24 3.28 13.05
CA PHE A 85 -3.93 3.23 11.77
C PHE A 85 -4.87 4.41 11.55
N GLY A 86 -4.98 4.83 10.28
CA GLY A 86 -5.91 5.87 9.83
C GLY A 86 -6.59 5.49 8.52
N ASP A 87 -7.66 6.21 8.20
CA ASP A 87 -8.39 6.08 6.95
C ASP A 87 -7.84 7.04 5.91
N GLY A 88 -7.80 6.63 4.65
CA GLY A 88 -7.35 7.49 3.58
C GLY A 88 -7.49 6.87 2.21
N ALA A 89 -7.56 7.72 1.19
CA ALA A 89 -7.56 7.30 -0.21
C ALA A 89 -6.86 8.31 -1.09
N ALA A 90 -6.14 7.81 -2.08
CA ALA A 90 -5.58 8.60 -3.17
C ALA A 90 -5.46 7.74 -4.43
N ALA A 91 -5.36 8.40 -5.59
CA ALA A 91 -5.31 7.72 -6.86
C ALA A 91 -4.32 8.38 -7.80
N VAL A 92 -3.72 7.59 -8.69
CA VAL A 92 -2.88 8.06 -9.80
C VAL A 92 -3.43 7.57 -11.12
N LEU A 93 -3.23 8.38 -12.16
CA LEU A 93 -3.51 8.02 -13.54
C LEU A 93 -2.20 7.61 -14.23
N LEU A 94 -2.21 6.47 -14.91
CA LEU A 94 -1.12 6.01 -15.76
C LEU A 94 -1.56 6.09 -17.22
N GLU A 95 -0.67 6.63 -18.03
CA GLU A 95 -0.77 6.65 -19.50
C GLU A 95 0.57 6.25 -20.11
N ALA A 96 0.55 5.67 -21.31
CA ALA A 96 1.78 5.44 -22.06
C ALA A 96 2.42 6.78 -22.44
N THR A 97 3.74 6.85 -22.33
CA THR A 97 4.53 8.00 -22.77
C THR A 97 5.78 7.52 -23.50
N GLU A 98 6.26 8.30 -24.47
CA GLU A 98 7.56 8.12 -25.13
C GLU A 98 8.63 9.02 -24.50
N GLU A 99 8.26 9.84 -23.53
CA GLU A 99 9.17 10.72 -22.81
C GLU A 99 10.08 9.90 -21.87
N PRO A 100 11.28 10.38 -21.53
CA PRO A 100 12.25 9.66 -20.70
C PRO A 100 11.93 9.75 -19.20
N TYR A 101 10.65 9.69 -18.83
CA TYR A 101 10.18 9.68 -17.42
C TYR A 101 8.95 8.79 -17.28
N GLY A 102 8.66 8.40 -16.05
CA GLY A 102 7.55 7.51 -15.72
C GLY A 102 7.98 6.47 -14.69
N LEU A 103 7.32 5.31 -14.66
CA LEU A 103 7.75 4.17 -13.86
C LEU A 103 8.95 3.51 -14.55
N MET A 104 10.13 3.70 -14.00
CA MET A 104 11.40 3.28 -14.61
C MET A 104 11.77 1.83 -14.26
N ASP A 105 11.54 1.41 -13.02
CA ASP A 105 11.89 0.09 -12.52
C ASP A 105 11.07 -0.24 -11.26
N GLU A 106 10.93 -1.52 -10.95
CA GLU A 106 10.22 -2.00 -9.78
C GLU A 106 10.91 -3.20 -9.13
N VAL A 107 10.80 -3.28 -7.80
CA VAL A 107 11.21 -4.43 -6.99
C VAL A 107 10.07 -4.76 -6.03
N LEU A 108 9.55 -5.96 -6.13
CA LEU A 108 8.44 -6.44 -5.33
C LEU A 108 8.84 -7.71 -4.58
N TYR A 109 8.61 -7.73 -3.27
CA TYR A 109 8.87 -8.87 -2.40
C TYR A 109 7.68 -9.16 -1.50
N SER A 110 7.52 -10.41 -1.11
CA SER A 110 6.59 -10.81 -0.06
C SER A 110 7.24 -11.87 0.82
N ASP A 111 6.83 -11.90 2.10
CA ASP A 111 7.29 -12.89 3.07
C ASP A 111 6.09 -13.48 3.81
N GLY A 112 5.73 -14.71 3.42
CA GLY A 112 4.60 -15.42 4.02
C GLY A 112 4.85 -15.91 5.46
N GLU A 113 6.10 -15.94 5.93
CA GLU A 113 6.41 -16.30 7.33
C GLU A 113 5.90 -15.23 8.31
N GLY A 114 5.70 -14.01 7.82
CA GLY A 114 5.20 -12.88 8.60
C GLY A 114 3.72 -12.96 8.99
N VAL A 115 2.94 -13.92 8.47
CA VAL A 115 1.48 -14.00 8.71
C VAL A 115 1.11 -14.02 10.20
N LYS A 116 1.91 -14.64 11.05
CA LYS A 116 1.68 -14.68 12.49
C LYS A 116 1.86 -13.34 13.22
N HIS A 117 2.56 -12.39 12.59
CA HIS A 117 2.89 -11.10 13.20
C HIS A 117 1.96 -9.96 12.77
N LEU A 118 1.25 -10.12 11.65
CA LEU A 118 0.32 -9.11 11.14
C LEU A 118 -0.79 -9.79 10.34
N HIS A 119 -2.00 -9.79 10.89
CA HIS A 119 -3.16 -10.45 10.28
C HIS A 119 -4.49 -9.97 10.85
N GLN A 120 -5.58 -10.36 10.20
CA GLN A 120 -6.93 -10.38 10.72
C GLN A 120 -7.42 -11.82 10.65
N VAL A 121 -7.73 -12.41 11.80
CA VAL A 121 -7.90 -13.88 11.92
C VAL A 121 -9.25 -14.37 11.40
N ALA A 122 -10.31 -13.58 11.62
CA ALA A 122 -11.67 -13.96 11.22
C ALA A 122 -12.24 -13.07 10.11
N GLY A 123 -13.28 -13.57 9.46
CA GLY A 123 -13.96 -12.91 8.34
C GLY A 123 -13.61 -13.51 6.96
N GLY A 124 -12.58 -14.36 6.89
CA GLY A 124 -12.24 -15.12 5.69
C GLY A 124 -12.81 -16.54 5.71
N SER A 125 -12.47 -17.33 4.68
CA SER A 125 -12.99 -18.70 4.50
C SER A 125 -12.47 -19.72 5.53
N VAL A 126 -11.29 -19.47 6.11
CA VAL A 126 -10.72 -20.34 7.15
C VAL A 126 -11.49 -20.17 8.47
N LYS A 127 -11.90 -18.97 8.78
CA LYS A 127 -12.66 -18.63 9.98
C LYS A 127 -13.76 -17.62 9.63
N PRO A 128 -14.90 -18.10 9.11
CA PRO A 128 -16.01 -17.22 8.75
C PRO A 128 -16.57 -16.46 9.95
N ALA A 129 -17.27 -15.36 9.68
CA ALA A 129 -17.92 -14.57 10.71
C ALA A 129 -18.98 -15.39 11.45
N SER A 130 -18.96 -15.33 12.79
CA SER A 130 -19.93 -15.94 13.70
C SER A 130 -20.06 -15.07 14.96
N HIS A 131 -21.07 -15.35 15.78
CA HIS A 131 -21.20 -14.68 17.09
C HIS A 131 -19.94 -14.88 17.94
N GLU A 132 -19.38 -16.09 17.94
CA GLU A 132 -18.16 -16.40 18.70
C GLU A 132 -16.96 -15.55 18.23
N THR A 133 -16.76 -15.42 16.91
CA THR A 133 -15.64 -14.64 16.36
C THR A 133 -15.80 -13.13 16.58
N VAL A 134 -17.04 -12.63 16.60
CA VAL A 134 -17.34 -11.24 16.92
C VAL A 134 -17.10 -10.97 18.40
N ASP A 135 -17.61 -11.83 19.28
CA ASP A 135 -17.46 -11.71 20.74
C ASP A 135 -15.97 -11.84 21.15
N ALA A 136 -15.22 -12.71 20.47
CA ALA A 136 -13.77 -12.86 20.64
C ALA A 136 -12.94 -11.73 19.99
N ARG A 137 -13.58 -10.78 19.31
CA ARG A 137 -12.91 -9.63 18.63
C ARG A 137 -11.89 -10.02 17.57
N GLU A 138 -12.07 -11.14 16.91
CA GLU A 138 -11.14 -11.68 15.92
C GLU A 138 -11.24 -11.01 14.54
N HIS A 139 -12.20 -10.09 14.35
CA HIS A 139 -12.38 -9.27 13.17
C HIS A 139 -11.51 -8.00 13.15
N PHE A 140 -10.72 -7.78 14.20
CA PHE A 140 -9.79 -6.67 14.27
C PHE A 140 -8.39 -7.07 13.83
N ILE A 141 -7.63 -6.08 13.36
CA ILE A 141 -6.23 -6.26 12.98
C ILE A 141 -5.39 -6.60 14.21
N TYR A 142 -4.57 -7.62 14.08
CA TYR A 142 -3.51 -7.97 15.04
C TYR A 142 -2.16 -7.56 14.50
N GLN A 143 -1.33 -6.95 15.33
CA GLN A 143 0.04 -6.58 14.97
C GLN A 143 1.01 -6.81 16.13
N GLU A 144 2.01 -7.66 15.91
CA GLU A 144 3.17 -7.78 16.79
C GLU A 144 4.20 -6.69 16.44
N GLY A 145 4.03 -5.51 17.04
CA GLY A 145 4.74 -4.29 16.63
C GLY A 145 6.26 -4.41 16.57
N GLN A 146 6.89 -5.16 17.50
CA GLN A 146 8.36 -5.33 17.51
C GLN A 146 8.89 -6.16 16.33
N ALA A 147 8.20 -7.27 16.01
CA ALA A 147 8.58 -8.13 14.90
C ALA A 147 8.42 -7.39 13.57
N VAL A 148 7.26 -6.76 13.37
CA VAL A 148 6.96 -5.95 12.17
C VAL A 148 7.96 -4.79 12.04
N PHE A 149 8.28 -4.08 13.14
CA PHE A 149 9.26 -2.98 13.12
C PHE A 149 10.65 -3.44 12.66
N LYS A 150 11.18 -4.50 13.26
CA LYS A 150 12.52 -5.02 12.93
C LYS A 150 12.61 -5.43 11.45
N TRP A 151 11.58 -6.11 10.96
CA TRP A 151 11.51 -6.54 9.57
C TRP A 151 11.42 -5.34 8.62
N ALA A 152 10.52 -4.40 8.89
CA ALA A 152 10.28 -3.24 8.03
C ALA A 152 11.51 -2.32 7.89
N VAL A 153 12.22 -2.03 8.99
CA VAL A 153 13.44 -1.20 8.96
C VAL A 153 14.49 -1.78 8.01
N VAL A 154 14.63 -3.11 7.99
CA VAL A 154 15.61 -3.77 7.12
C VAL A 154 15.10 -3.82 5.69
N LYS A 155 13.88 -4.31 5.47
CA LYS A 155 13.38 -4.64 4.13
C LYS A 155 13.01 -3.41 3.29
N MET A 156 12.52 -2.34 3.89
CA MET A 156 12.28 -1.10 3.16
C MET A 156 13.58 -0.49 2.62
N ALA A 157 14.64 -0.51 3.42
CA ALA A 157 15.93 -0.01 2.98
C ALA A 157 16.57 -0.93 1.92
N GLU A 158 16.57 -2.26 2.13
CA GLU A 158 17.10 -3.23 1.15
C GLU A 158 16.41 -3.11 -0.22
N ALA A 159 15.09 -2.97 -0.26
CA ALA A 159 14.35 -2.81 -1.51
C ALA A 159 14.74 -1.51 -2.24
N THR A 160 14.93 -0.42 -1.49
CA THR A 160 15.35 0.87 -2.08
C THR A 160 16.81 0.80 -2.57
N GLU A 161 17.71 0.22 -1.77
CA GLU A 161 19.12 -0.01 -2.17
C GLU A 161 19.20 -0.85 -3.46
N GLU A 162 18.35 -1.87 -3.59
CA GLU A 162 18.32 -2.71 -4.78
C GLU A 162 17.90 -1.94 -6.04
N ILE A 163 16.84 -1.09 -5.94
CA ILE A 163 16.43 -0.22 -7.05
C ILE A 163 17.56 0.75 -7.43
N MET A 164 18.18 1.40 -6.45
CA MET A 164 19.28 2.33 -6.70
C MET A 164 20.45 1.61 -7.38
N ARG A 165 20.85 0.44 -6.88
CA ARG A 165 21.94 -0.37 -7.44
C ARG A 165 21.64 -0.79 -8.89
N ARG A 166 20.42 -1.28 -9.17
CA ARG A 166 20.02 -1.74 -10.52
C ARG A 166 20.06 -0.61 -11.55
N ASN A 167 19.77 0.61 -11.11
CA ASN A 167 19.68 1.77 -11.97
C ASN A 167 20.93 2.67 -11.90
N ASN A 168 22.00 2.23 -11.21
CA ASN A 168 23.26 2.99 -11.01
C ASN A 168 23.02 4.37 -10.39
N LEU A 169 22.04 4.48 -9.45
CA LEU A 169 21.71 5.71 -8.76
C LEU A 169 22.46 5.81 -7.42
N THR A 170 22.78 7.05 -7.06
CA THR A 170 23.32 7.44 -5.76
C THR A 170 22.29 8.27 -5.00
N SER A 171 22.51 8.55 -3.71
CA SER A 171 21.65 9.44 -2.93
C SER A 171 21.51 10.85 -3.51
N ASN A 172 22.50 11.31 -4.30
CA ASN A 172 22.46 12.60 -4.96
C ASN A 172 21.46 12.63 -6.12
N ASP A 173 21.23 11.48 -6.77
CA ASP A 173 20.32 11.36 -7.90
C ASP A 173 18.85 11.28 -7.46
N ILE A 174 18.60 11.04 -6.15
CA ILE A 174 17.26 10.94 -5.58
C ILE A 174 16.75 12.33 -5.23
N ALA A 175 15.67 12.76 -5.87
CA ALA A 175 14.98 14.00 -5.53
C ALA A 175 14.18 13.85 -4.23
N PHE A 176 13.34 12.80 -4.15
CA PHE A 176 12.51 12.52 -2.96
C PHE A 176 12.37 11.02 -2.74
N LEU A 177 12.30 10.62 -1.47
CA LEU A 177 11.85 9.31 -1.01
C LEU A 177 10.41 9.45 -0.49
N LEU A 178 9.49 8.67 -1.06
CA LEU A 178 8.10 8.57 -0.63
C LEU A 178 7.89 7.21 0.07
N PRO A 179 8.25 7.08 1.34
CA PRO A 179 8.17 5.79 2.03
C PRO A 179 6.74 5.49 2.48
N HIS A 180 6.42 4.21 2.63
CA HIS A 180 5.23 3.83 3.37
C HIS A 180 5.24 4.44 4.77
N GLN A 181 4.12 5.05 5.17
CA GLN A 181 3.96 5.78 6.44
C GLN A 181 3.59 4.83 7.60
N ALA A 182 4.45 3.83 7.87
CA ALA A 182 4.20 2.83 8.91
C ALA A 182 4.46 3.36 10.33
N ASN A 183 5.60 4.02 10.49
CA ASN A 183 6.11 4.53 11.77
C ASN A 183 7.23 5.53 11.49
N LEU A 184 7.21 6.68 12.18
CA LEU A 184 8.20 7.74 11.96
C LEU A 184 9.66 7.26 12.14
N ARG A 185 9.91 6.33 13.08
CA ARG A 185 11.25 5.78 13.29
C ARG A 185 11.71 4.89 12.14
N ILE A 186 10.81 4.12 11.53
CA ILE A 186 11.10 3.31 10.33
C ILE A 186 11.44 4.24 9.17
N ILE A 187 10.62 5.26 8.93
CA ILE A 187 10.82 6.25 7.86
C ILE A 187 12.20 6.90 7.98
N LYS A 188 12.54 7.42 9.16
CA LYS A 188 13.82 8.06 9.43
C LYS A 188 15.00 7.10 9.29
N ALA A 189 14.87 5.87 9.78
CA ALA A 189 15.90 4.84 9.67
C ALA A 189 16.19 4.47 8.21
N THR A 190 15.13 4.35 7.38
CA THR A 190 15.27 4.10 5.93
C THR A 190 16.02 5.24 5.25
N GLY A 191 15.60 6.49 5.45
CA GLY A 191 16.27 7.66 4.87
C GLY A 191 17.74 7.77 5.28
N SER A 192 18.03 7.55 6.57
CA SER A 192 19.41 7.59 7.09
C SER A 192 20.30 6.49 6.50
N ARG A 193 19.77 5.26 6.33
CA ARG A 193 20.53 4.16 5.73
C ARG A 193 20.85 4.41 4.25
N LEU A 194 19.99 5.15 3.56
CA LEU A 194 20.19 5.56 2.16
C LEU A 194 21.04 6.84 2.03
N GLU A 195 21.52 7.38 3.13
CA GLU A 195 22.30 8.63 3.17
C GLU A 195 21.58 9.82 2.51
N LEU A 196 20.24 9.84 2.62
CA LEU A 196 19.41 10.94 2.09
C LEU A 196 19.34 12.10 3.07
N ASP A 197 19.33 13.33 2.53
CA ASP A 197 18.97 14.51 3.29
C ASP A 197 17.56 14.33 3.88
N PRO A 198 17.34 14.60 5.17
CA PRO A 198 16.03 14.53 5.80
C PRO A 198 14.92 15.29 5.07
N GLU A 199 15.24 16.39 4.38
CA GLU A 199 14.28 17.18 3.59
C GLU A 199 13.78 16.45 2.34
N LYS A 200 14.54 15.46 1.86
CA LYS A 200 14.13 14.59 0.75
C LYS A 200 13.19 13.46 1.16
N VAL A 201 13.04 13.20 2.45
CA VAL A 201 12.19 12.11 2.98
C VAL A 201 10.81 12.67 3.31
N LEU A 202 9.82 12.37 2.49
CA LEU A 202 8.47 12.92 2.66
C LEU A 202 7.73 12.22 3.80
N ILE A 203 7.07 13.01 4.65
CA ILE A 203 6.40 12.54 5.86
C ILE A 203 5.03 13.22 5.98
N ASN A 204 3.98 12.43 6.20
CA ASN A 204 2.64 12.91 6.53
C ASN A 204 1.92 12.06 7.60
N ILE A 205 2.66 11.14 8.22
CA ILE A 205 2.13 10.20 9.21
C ILE A 205 1.51 10.89 10.43
N GLU A 206 2.02 12.06 10.82
CA GLU A 206 1.49 12.84 11.95
C GLU A 206 0.08 13.39 11.69
N LYS A 207 -0.33 13.48 10.41
CA LYS A 207 -1.65 13.96 10.01
C LYS A 207 -2.64 12.84 9.78
N TYR A 208 -2.18 11.74 9.16
CA TYR A 208 -3.07 10.70 8.62
C TYR A 208 -2.86 9.33 9.26
N GLY A 209 -1.78 9.13 10.03
CA GLY A 209 -1.41 7.82 10.56
C GLY A 209 -0.98 6.86 9.44
N ASN A 210 -1.05 5.56 9.73
CA ASN A 210 -0.80 4.51 8.76
C ASN A 210 -2.10 4.17 8.01
N THR A 211 -2.24 4.69 6.81
CA THR A 211 -3.37 4.40 5.90
C THR A 211 -3.07 3.25 4.95
N THR A 212 -2.23 2.30 5.36
CA THR A 212 -1.89 1.04 4.66
C THR A 212 -1.50 1.25 3.20
N SER A 213 -2.30 0.79 2.22
CA SER A 213 -2.01 0.94 0.79
C SER A 213 -2.11 2.39 0.30
N ALA A 214 -2.85 3.25 0.98
CA ALA A 214 -3.04 4.64 0.59
C ALA A 214 -1.87 5.56 1.01
N THR A 215 -0.94 5.12 1.88
CA THR A 215 0.12 5.99 2.42
C THR A 215 1.02 6.59 1.35
N ILE A 216 1.44 5.82 0.37
CA ILE A 216 2.35 6.28 -0.70
C ILE A 216 1.63 7.24 -1.65
N PRO A 217 0.47 6.90 -2.24
CA PRO A 217 -0.19 7.84 -3.15
C PRO A 217 -0.71 9.11 -2.45
N MET A 218 -0.89 9.11 -1.13
CA MET A 218 -1.21 10.33 -0.36
C MET A 218 0.01 11.24 -0.12
N LEU A 219 1.23 10.80 -0.44
CA LEU A 219 2.45 11.62 -0.44
C LEU A 219 2.75 12.21 -1.82
N MET A 220 2.22 11.62 -2.89
CA MET A 220 2.39 12.09 -4.28
C MET A 220 1.57 13.34 -4.55
#